data_6acaaf7f22350fd0283c5d6353ad8145
#
_entry.id   6acaaf7f22350fd0283c5d6353ad8145
#
_cell.length_a   1.000
_cell.length_b   1.000
_cell.length_c   1.000
_cell.angle_alpha   90.00
_cell.angle_beta   90.00
_cell.angle_gamma   90.00
#
_symmetry.space_group_name_H-M   'P 1'
#
loop_
_entity.id
_entity.type
_entity.pdbx_description
1 polymer ?
#
loop_
_entity_poly.entity_id
_entity_poly.type
_entity_poly.pdbx_seq_one_letter_code
_entity_poly.pdbx_strand_id
1 'polypeptide(L)'
;MPHSSFSQRMVSHTKEAESRKLSPEKVLRLAQSLTVEGNIGVAWTYNEPSLSLEFIRDTAPLIKKAGMVNVMVSNGFISSEALDILLPLIDAWNIDLKGWDPDFYRNICGAARRPVLETIQRTVGKSHVELTNLVIPGKNDDPATFEEMVKWIRSLNQDIPLHITRFFPCWHLTDCPPTPLSTLVSLGQIARKYLSHVKIGNVSEEELDEYQWVNR
;
A
#
# COMPACT_ATOMS: atom_id res chain seq x y z
N MET A 1 -7.72 13.03 -6.33
CA MET A 1 -6.42 13.24 -7.00
C MET A 1 -6.23 12.21 -8.09
N PRO A 2 -5.87 12.55 -9.32
CA PRO A 2 -5.85 11.60 -10.45
C PRO A 2 -4.54 10.81 -10.49
N HIS A 3 -4.28 9.96 -9.50
CA HIS A 3 -3.09 9.10 -9.51
C HIS A 3 -3.20 7.89 -10.44
N SER A 4 -4.41 7.54 -10.87
CA SER A 4 -4.66 6.38 -11.74
C SER A 4 -4.20 6.56 -13.20
N SER A 5 -4.13 7.80 -13.71
CA SER A 5 -3.85 8.03 -15.12
C SER A 5 -2.40 7.78 -15.53
N PHE A 6 -1.42 8.00 -14.64
CA PHE A 6 0.00 7.81 -14.96
C PHE A 6 0.37 6.32 -14.96
N SER A 7 -0.04 5.57 -13.93
CA SER A 7 0.24 4.15 -13.84
C SER A 7 -0.47 3.34 -14.92
N GLN A 8 -1.70 3.72 -15.28
CA GLN A 8 -2.44 3.10 -16.38
C GLN A 8 -1.78 3.37 -17.75
N ARG A 9 -1.22 4.56 -17.97
CA ARG A 9 -0.48 4.88 -19.19
C ARG A 9 0.82 4.09 -19.33
N MET A 10 1.50 3.79 -18.24
CA MET A 10 2.70 2.93 -18.27
C MET A 10 2.39 1.48 -18.61
N VAL A 11 1.22 0.96 -18.21
CA VAL A 11 0.81 -0.42 -18.48
C VAL A 11 0.16 -0.58 -19.86
N SER A 12 -0.53 0.46 -20.37
CA SER A 12 -1.32 0.36 -21.61
C SER A 12 -0.54 0.58 -22.92
N HIS A 13 0.77 0.84 -22.88
CA HIS A 13 1.62 1.14 -24.06
C HIS A 13 1.08 2.26 -25.01
N THR A 14 0.12 3.06 -24.59
CA THR A 14 -0.61 4.01 -25.44
C THR A 14 -0.15 5.45 -25.33
N LYS A 15 1.08 5.70 -25.22
CA LYS A 15 1.91 6.90 -25.46
C LYS A 15 3.15 6.77 -24.57
N GLU A 16 4.32 7.05 -25.11
CA GLU A 16 5.56 7.19 -24.33
C GLU A 16 5.30 8.14 -23.17
N ALA A 17 5.22 7.58 -21.95
CA ALA A 17 5.23 8.40 -20.76
C ALA A 17 6.58 9.15 -20.77
N GLU A 18 6.58 10.46 -20.59
CA GLU A 18 7.80 11.23 -20.38
C GLU A 18 8.53 10.68 -19.15
N SER A 19 9.41 9.70 -19.37
CA SER A 19 10.23 9.13 -18.32
C SER A 19 11.59 9.84 -18.30
N ARG A 20 12.02 10.26 -17.11
CA ARG A 20 13.35 10.80 -16.90
C ARG A 20 14.24 9.72 -16.33
N LYS A 21 15.37 9.43 -17.01
CA LYS A 21 16.41 8.57 -16.43
C LYS A 21 17.11 9.33 -15.31
N LEU A 22 17.05 8.80 -14.11
CA LEU A 22 17.73 9.33 -12.93
C LEU A 22 18.81 8.33 -12.49
N SER A 23 20.00 8.84 -12.15
CA SER A 23 20.99 8.05 -11.41
C SER A 23 20.68 8.09 -9.90
N PRO A 24 21.20 7.13 -9.12
CA PRO A 24 21.09 7.15 -7.66
C PRO A 24 21.47 8.49 -7.01
N GLU A 25 22.56 9.12 -7.48
CA GLU A 25 23.04 10.41 -6.96
C GLU A 25 22.10 11.56 -7.33
N LYS A 26 21.42 11.48 -8.49
CA LYS A 26 20.42 12.50 -8.87
C LYS A 26 19.18 12.39 -8.00
N VAL A 27 18.75 11.18 -7.64
CA VAL A 27 17.64 10.97 -6.69
C VAL A 27 18.00 11.58 -5.33
N LEU A 28 19.20 11.28 -4.81
CA LEU A 28 19.67 11.87 -3.55
C LEU A 28 19.64 13.40 -3.60
N ARG A 29 20.25 14.00 -4.63
CA ARG A 29 20.29 15.47 -4.76
C ARG A 29 18.88 16.08 -4.83
N LEU A 30 17.96 15.45 -5.55
CA LEU A 30 16.58 15.90 -5.64
C LEU A 30 15.91 15.80 -4.27
N ALA A 31 16.04 14.67 -3.56
CA ALA A 31 15.47 14.52 -2.23
C ALA A 31 16.01 15.57 -1.25
N GLN A 32 17.32 15.84 -1.28
CA GLN A 32 17.96 16.86 -0.45
C GLN A 32 17.49 18.28 -0.79
N SER A 33 17.33 18.62 -2.08
CA SER A 33 16.85 19.95 -2.46
C SER A 33 15.44 20.27 -1.97
N LEU A 34 14.63 19.25 -1.71
CA LEU A 34 13.26 19.40 -1.20
C LEU A 34 13.16 19.41 0.33
N THR A 35 14.27 19.28 1.05
CA THR A 35 14.25 19.32 2.54
C THR A 35 13.76 20.66 3.07
N VAL A 36 14.02 21.75 2.35
CA VAL A 36 13.50 23.08 2.68
C VAL A 36 11.97 23.17 2.62
N GLU A 37 11.34 22.25 1.89
CA GLU A 37 9.89 22.08 1.77
C GLU A 37 9.34 21.03 2.74
N GLY A 38 10.17 20.49 3.63
CA GLY A 38 9.79 19.48 4.62
C GLY A 38 9.95 18.03 4.13
N ASN A 39 10.61 17.78 3.00
CA ASN A 39 10.88 16.41 2.55
C ASN A 39 11.82 15.68 3.51
N ILE A 40 11.44 14.49 3.95
CA ILE A 40 12.21 13.65 4.88
C ILE A 40 12.86 12.43 4.21
N GLY A 41 12.56 12.15 2.94
CA GLY A 41 13.09 10.94 2.30
C GLY A 41 12.56 10.66 0.90
N VAL A 42 12.62 9.39 0.52
CA VAL A 42 12.18 8.89 -0.79
C VAL A 42 11.11 7.82 -0.59
N ALA A 43 9.99 7.97 -1.29
CA ALA A 43 8.96 6.95 -1.38
C ALA A 43 9.08 6.18 -2.72
N TRP A 44 9.32 4.88 -2.61
CA TRP A 44 9.34 3.94 -3.72
C TRP A 44 7.92 3.46 -3.98
N THR A 45 7.36 3.80 -5.13
CA THR A 45 5.96 3.54 -5.48
C THR A 45 5.80 3.38 -6.99
N TYR A 46 4.64 3.16 -7.51
CA TYR A 46 4.23 3.04 -8.91
C TYR A 46 5.23 2.39 -9.91
N ASN A 47 4.77 1.27 -10.56
CA ASN A 47 3.52 0.56 -10.18
C ASN A 47 3.76 -0.41 -9.04
N GLU A 48 4.83 -1.17 -9.12
CA GLU A 48 5.37 -2.07 -8.11
C GLU A 48 6.88 -1.83 -8.01
N PRO A 49 7.35 -1.20 -6.95
CA PRO A 49 8.75 -0.80 -6.84
C PRO A 49 9.72 -1.98 -6.71
N SER A 50 9.28 -3.14 -6.24
CA SER A 50 10.12 -4.35 -6.18
C SER A 50 10.65 -4.79 -7.54
N LEU A 51 10.00 -4.40 -8.63
CA LEU A 51 10.48 -4.62 -10.00
C LEU A 51 11.73 -3.79 -10.35
N SER A 52 12.03 -2.77 -9.55
CA SER A 52 13.22 -1.93 -9.68
C SER A 52 14.24 -2.19 -8.58
N LEU A 53 14.35 -3.44 -8.14
CA LEU A 53 15.14 -3.88 -6.99
C LEU A 53 16.59 -3.37 -7.06
N GLU A 54 17.24 -3.50 -8.20
CA GLU A 54 18.65 -3.10 -8.36
C GLU A 54 18.81 -1.58 -8.18
N PHE A 55 17.87 -0.81 -8.71
CA PHE A 55 17.90 0.64 -8.56
C PHE A 55 17.67 1.08 -7.11
N ILE A 56 16.75 0.41 -6.41
CA ILE A 56 16.51 0.64 -4.97
C ILE A 56 17.76 0.25 -4.18
N ARG A 57 18.32 -0.93 -4.43
CA ARG A 57 19.56 -1.42 -3.77
C ARG A 57 20.71 -0.41 -3.90
N ASP A 58 20.86 0.21 -5.06
CA ASP A 58 21.95 1.14 -5.31
C ASP A 58 21.66 2.56 -4.79
N THR A 59 20.39 2.94 -4.67
CA THR A 59 19.97 4.30 -4.27
C THR A 59 19.68 4.41 -2.77
N ALA A 60 18.96 3.46 -2.19
CA ALA A 60 18.49 3.55 -0.80
C ALA A 60 19.61 3.70 0.25
N PRO A 61 20.80 3.07 0.10
CA PRO A 61 21.91 3.32 1.01
C PRO A 61 22.38 4.78 1.00
N LEU A 62 22.33 5.46 -0.16
CA LEU A 62 22.72 6.87 -0.27
C LEU A 62 21.72 7.76 0.49
N ILE A 63 20.43 7.46 0.40
CA ILE A 63 19.37 8.15 1.13
C ILE A 63 19.56 7.97 2.64
N LYS A 64 19.78 6.74 3.11
CA LYS A 64 20.03 6.45 4.54
C LYS A 64 21.31 7.15 5.06
N LYS A 65 22.39 7.14 4.29
CA LYS A 65 23.63 7.82 4.64
C LYS A 65 23.46 9.34 4.80
N ALA A 66 22.51 9.93 4.07
CA ALA A 66 22.16 11.34 4.19
C ALA A 66 21.21 11.65 5.37
N GLY A 67 20.91 10.67 6.23
CA GLY A 67 19.98 10.83 7.34
C GLY A 67 18.51 10.91 6.93
N MET A 68 18.19 10.48 5.70
CA MET A 68 16.84 10.49 5.13
C MET A 68 16.24 9.08 5.16
N VAL A 69 14.92 8.97 5.06
CA VAL A 69 14.18 7.71 5.15
C VAL A 69 13.80 7.16 3.77
N ASN A 70 13.73 5.83 3.67
CA ASN A 70 13.18 5.11 2.54
C ASN A 70 11.83 4.51 2.91
N VAL A 71 10.79 4.87 2.16
CA VAL A 71 9.44 4.32 2.31
C VAL A 71 9.10 3.48 1.10
N MET A 72 8.47 2.33 1.27
CA MET A 72 8.04 1.47 0.17
C MET A 72 6.53 1.25 0.18
N VAL A 73 5.88 1.54 -0.94
CA VAL A 73 4.45 1.25 -1.17
C VAL A 73 4.37 0.13 -2.18
N SER A 74 3.97 -1.06 -1.75
CA SER A 74 4.10 -2.31 -2.52
C SER A 74 2.85 -3.18 -2.42
N ASN A 75 2.62 -3.99 -3.45
CA ASN A 75 1.62 -5.07 -3.39
C ASN A 75 2.06 -6.25 -2.50
N GLY A 76 3.28 -6.23 -1.98
CA GLY A 76 3.83 -7.24 -1.09
C GLY A 76 4.17 -8.58 -1.74
N PHE A 77 3.93 -8.75 -3.03
CA PHE A 77 4.28 -9.99 -3.75
C PHE A 77 5.77 -9.97 -4.13
N ILE A 78 6.62 -10.21 -3.14
CA ILE A 78 8.07 -10.09 -3.24
C ILE A 78 8.70 -11.47 -2.97
N SER A 79 9.71 -11.85 -3.75
CA SER A 79 10.45 -13.07 -3.47
C SER A 79 11.25 -12.97 -2.17
N SER A 80 11.55 -14.10 -1.55
CA SER A 80 12.33 -14.14 -0.30
C SER A 80 13.69 -13.46 -0.46
N GLU A 81 14.36 -13.71 -1.59
CA GLU A 81 15.68 -13.18 -1.90
C GLU A 81 15.63 -11.64 -2.10
N ALA A 82 14.62 -11.14 -2.82
CA ALA A 82 14.42 -9.70 -3.00
C ALA A 82 14.09 -9.02 -1.67
N LEU A 83 13.28 -9.67 -0.84
CA LEU A 83 12.93 -9.15 0.48
C LEU A 83 14.14 -9.10 1.42
N ASP A 84 15.06 -10.07 1.35
CA ASP A 84 16.32 -10.04 2.11
C ASP A 84 17.18 -8.83 1.79
N ILE A 85 17.17 -8.40 0.52
CA ILE A 85 17.87 -7.18 0.07
C ILE A 85 17.17 -5.92 0.56
N LEU A 86 15.83 -5.88 0.49
CA LEU A 86 15.04 -4.69 0.78
C LEU A 86 14.91 -4.40 2.28
N LEU A 87 14.78 -5.42 3.12
CA LEU A 87 14.54 -5.27 4.57
C LEU A 87 15.53 -4.33 5.29
N PRO A 88 16.85 -4.38 5.05
CA PRO A 88 17.78 -3.46 5.70
C PRO A 88 17.76 -2.04 5.12
N LEU A 89 17.14 -1.85 3.95
CA LEU A 89 17.15 -0.59 3.21
C LEU A 89 15.91 0.26 3.45
N ILE A 90 14.77 -0.37 3.75
CA ILE A 90 13.46 0.28 3.84
C ILE A 90 13.09 0.52 5.30
N ASP A 91 12.81 1.77 5.64
CA ASP A 91 12.50 2.19 7.00
C ASP A 91 11.00 2.08 7.32
N ALA A 92 10.15 2.27 6.31
CA ALA A 92 8.71 2.14 6.45
C ALA A 92 8.07 1.51 5.22
N TRP A 93 7.02 0.70 5.44
CA TRP A 93 6.28 -0.01 4.41
C TRP A 93 4.79 0.34 4.48
N ASN A 94 4.17 0.57 3.34
CA ASN A 94 2.74 0.45 3.17
C ASN A 94 2.49 -0.72 2.21
N ILE A 95 1.88 -1.80 2.72
CA ILE A 95 1.70 -3.04 1.96
C ILE A 95 0.21 -3.24 1.66
N ASP A 96 -0.10 -3.46 0.39
CA ASP A 96 -1.45 -3.79 -0.05
C ASP A 96 -1.82 -5.23 0.35
N LEU A 97 -2.53 -5.40 1.46
CA LEU A 97 -3.24 -6.64 1.78
C LEU A 97 -4.63 -6.60 1.14
N LYS A 98 -4.70 -7.04 -0.13
CA LYS A 98 -5.86 -6.81 -1.01
C LYS A 98 -7.12 -7.59 -0.62
N GLY A 99 -6.98 -8.66 0.16
CA GLY A 99 -8.09 -9.48 0.67
C GLY A 99 -7.59 -10.64 1.50
N TRP A 100 -8.54 -11.42 2.05
CA TRP A 100 -8.20 -12.58 2.88
C TRP A 100 -8.46 -13.91 2.19
N ASP A 101 -9.46 -13.99 1.32
CA ASP A 101 -9.79 -15.20 0.57
C ASP A 101 -8.69 -15.53 -0.45
N PRO A 102 -8.12 -16.77 -0.44
CA PRO A 102 -7.17 -17.22 -1.44
C PRO A 102 -7.74 -17.20 -2.87
N ASP A 103 -9.04 -17.40 -3.03
CA ASP A 103 -9.70 -17.39 -4.34
C ASP A 103 -9.82 -15.96 -4.89
N PHE A 104 -10.03 -14.96 -4.02
CA PHE A 104 -9.92 -13.57 -4.41
C PHE A 104 -8.54 -13.24 -4.98
N TYR A 105 -7.48 -13.66 -4.28
CA TYR A 105 -6.11 -13.46 -4.77
C TYR A 105 -5.86 -14.15 -6.11
N ARG A 106 -6.32 -15.39 -6.27
CA ARG A 106 -6.14 -16.17 -7.50
C ARG A 106 -6.91 -15.56 -8.67
N ASN A 107 -8.18 -15.22 -8.46
CA ASN A 107 -9.11 -14.87 -9.53
C ASN A 107 -9.10 -13.36 -9.87
N ILE A 108 -8.81 -12.49 -8.90
CA ILE A 108 -8.85 -11.04 -9.08
C ILE A 108 -7.42 -10.46 -9.14
N CYS A 109 -6.51 -10.91 -8.27
CA CYS A 109 -5.13 -10.40 -8.26
C CYS A 109 -4.20 -11.16 -9.21
N GLY A 110 -4.59 -12.35 -9.70
CA GLY A 110 -3.74 -13.20 -10.55
C GLY A 110 -2.51 -13.76 -9.82
N ALA A 111 -2.54 -13.87 -8.48
CA ALA A 111 -1.40 -14.22 -7.64
C ALA A 111 -1.80 -15.10 -6.44
N ALA A 112 -0.81 -15.71 -5.79
CA ALA A 112 -1.02 -16.37 -4.51
C ALA A 112 -0.94 -15.37 -3.36
N ARG A 113 -1.79 -15.51 -2.33
CA ARG A 113 -1.76 -14.68 -1.12
C ARG A 113 -0.50 -14.89 -0.28
N ARG A 114 -0.01 -16.12 -0.22
CA ARG A 114 1.06 -16.52 0.71
C ARG A 114 2.30 -15.63 0.67
N PRO A 115 2.89 -15.27 -0.49
CA PRO A 115 4.07 -14.39 -0.53
C PRO A 115 3.80 -13.02 0.11
N VAL A 116 2.58 -12.47 -0.04
CA VAL A 116 2.21 -11.19 0.58
C VAL A 116 2.20 -11.31 2.10
N LEU A 117 1.61 -12.38 2.64
CA LEU A 117 1.61 -12.63 4.09
C LEU A 117 3.03 -12.82 4.64
N GLU A 118 3.90 -13.54 3.92
CA GLU A 118 5.31 -13.74 4.28
C GLU A 118 6.07 -12.39 4.29
N THR A 119 5.82 -11.52 3.31
CA THR A 119 6.40 -10.16 3.28
C THR A 119 5.96 -9.36 4.50
N ILE A 120 4.67 -9.32 4.82
CA ILE A 120 4.16 -8.60 5.99
C ILE A 120 4.79 -9.16 7.28
N GLN A 121 4.78 -10.48 7.48
CA GLN A 121 5.35 -11.11 8.67
C GLN A 121 6.82 -10.79 8.87
N ARG A 122 7.59 -10.73 7.79
CA ARG A 122 9.04 -10.48 7.84
C ARG A 122 9.40 -9.02 8.01
N THR A 123 8.50 -8.09 7.63
CA THR A 123 8.70 -6.64 7.81
C THR A 123 8.29 -6.18 9.20
N VAL A 124 7.24 -6.77 9.78
CA VAL A 124 6.78 -6.45 11.14
C VAL A 124 7.91 -6.68 12.16
N GLY A 125 8.13 -5.68 13.03
CA GLY A 125 9.20 -5.70 14.04
C GLY A 125 10.60 -5.31 13.52
N LYS A 126 10.77 -5.08 12.20
CA LYS A 126 12.03 -4.61 11.61
C LYS A 126 11.91 -3.18 11.06
N SER A 127 10.73 -2.80 10.62
CA SER A 127 10.41 -1.50 10.04
C SER A 127 9.04 -1.05 10.52
N HIS A 128 8.71 0.22 10.33
CA HIS A 128 7.31 0.66 10.45
C HIS A 128 6.49 0.02 9.33
N VAL A 129 5.32 -0.54 9.67
CA VAL A 129 4.45 -1.21 8.69
C VAL A 129 3.03 -0.66 8.81
N GLU A 130 2.48 -0.25 7.70
CA GLU A 130 1.06 0.04 7.52
C GLU A 130 0.47 -0.88 6.44
N LEU A 131 -0.79 -1.23 6.56
CA LEU A 131 -1.48 -2.07 5.60
C LEU A 131 -2.62 -1.32 4.91
N THR A 132 -2.78 -1.56 3.62
CA THR A 132 -3.88 -0.99 2.83
C THR A 132 -4.76 -2.10 2.26
N ASN A 133 -6.07 -1.99 2.48
CA ASN A 133 -7.08 -2.86 1.90
C ASN A 133 -8.05 -2.05 1.05
N LEU A 134 -8.01 -2.24 -0.28
CA LEU A 134 -8.99 -1.68 -1.21
C LEU A 134 -10.22 -2.57 -1.21
N VAL A 135 -11.34 -2.07 -0.69
CA VAL A 135 -12.59 -2.83 -0.61
C VAL A 135 -13.35 -2.73 -1.91
N ILE A 136 -13.64 -3.88 -2.54
CA ILE A 136 -14.35 -3.98 -3.83
C ILE A 136 -15.68 -4.70 -3.60
N PRO A 137 -16.84 -4.08 -3.89
CA PRO A 137 -18.15 -4.66 -3.65
C PRO A 137 -18.32 -6.05 -4.26
N GLY A 138 -18.83 -7.01 -3.47
CA GLY A 138 -19.06 -8.39 -3.88
C GLY A 138 -17.79 -9.20 -4.21
N LYS A 139 -16.61 -8.71 -3.81
CA LYS A 139 -15.33 -9.39 -4.06
C LYS A 139 -14.56 -9.71 -2.79
N ASN A 140 -14.33 -8.71 -1.95
CA ASN A 140 -13.56 -8.83 -0.71
C ASN A 140 -14.20 -8.06 0.47
N ASP A 141 -15.50 -7.75 0.38
CA ASP A 141 -16.25 -6.96 1.34
C ASP A 141 -17.11 -7.82 2.30
N ASP A 142 -16.93 -9.16 2.29
CA ASP A 142 -17.61 -10.05 3.24
C ASP A 142 -17.10 -9.80 4.67
N PRO A 143 -18.00 -9.44 5.63
CA PRO A 143 -17.60 -9.07 6.97
C PRO A 143 -16.89 -10.18 7.76
N ALA A 144 -17.25 -11.45 7.56
CA ALA A 144 -16.65 -12.57 8.29
C ALA A 144 -15.23 -12.83 7.81
N THR A 145 -15.02 -12.86 6.49
CA THR A 145 -13.70 -12.99 5.86
C THR A 145 -12.79 -11.81 6.20
N PHE A 146 -13.34 -10.60 6.22
CA PHE A 146 -12.61 -9.40 6.62
C PHE A 146 -12.18 -9.46 8.10
N GLU A 147 -13.06 -9.93 8.97
CA GLU A 147 -12.75 -10.09 10.41
C GLU A 147 -11.60 -11.09 10.64
N GLU A 148 -11.55 -12.19 9.88
CA GLU A 148 -10.43 -13.14 9.93
C GLU A 148 -9.10 -12.46 9.53
N MET A 149 -9.09 -11.65 8.49
CA MET A 149 -7.93 -10.86 8.08
C MET A 149 -7.46 -9.94 9.22
N VAL A 150 -8.37 -9.22 9.83
CA VAL A 150 -8.07 -8.28 10.92
C VAL A 150 -7.55 -9.01 12.17
N LYS A 151 -8.11 -10.16 12.52
CA LYS A 151 -7.61 -11.02 13.60
C LYS A 151 -6.18 -11.48 13.35
N TRP A 152 -5.86 -11.83 12.10
CA TRP A 152 -4.49 -12.18 11.72
C TRP A 152 -3.55 -10.97 11.85
N ILE A 153 -3.94 -9.78 11.38
CA ILE A 153 -3.13 -8.55 11.55
C ILE A 153 -2.85 -8.32 13.04
N ARG A 154 -3.88 -8.38 13.89
CA ARG A 154 -3.73 -8.27 15.35
C ARG A 154 -2.73 -9.27 15.91
N SER A 155 -2.71 -10.51 15.40
CA SER A 155 -1.79 -11.55 15.90
C SER A 155 -0.31 -11.20 15.64
N LEU A 156 -0.04 -10.33 14.67
CA LEU A 156 1.30 -9.80 14.40
C LEU A 156 1.61 -8.60 15.31
N ASN A 157 0.75 -7.60 15.29
CA ASN A 157 0.79 -6.43 16.17
C ASN A 157 -0.53 -5.65 16.05
N GLN A 158 -1.20 -5.35 17.17
CA GLN A 158 -2.44 -4.57 17.19
C GLN A 158 -2.27 -3.11 16.77
N ASP A 159 -1.04 -2.59 16.81
CA ASP A 159 -0.74 -1.19 16.50
C ASP A 159 -0.39 -0.96 15.03
N ILE A 160 -0.46 -2.00 14.18
CA ILE A 160 -0.33 -1.85 12.73
C ILE A 160 -1.51 -1.04 12.20
N PRO A 161 -1.27 0.15 11.58
CA PRO A 161 -2.34 0.91 10.96
C PRO A 161 -2.94 0.16 9.78
N LEU A 162 -4.28 0.08 9.75
CA LEU A 162 -5.03 -0.46 8.62
C LEU A 162 -5.80 0.65 7.91
N HIS A 163 -5.47 0.86 6.64
CA HIS A 163 -6.18 1.76 5.74
C HIS A 163 -7.22 0.97 4.94
N ILE A 164 -8.50 1.22 5.18
CA ILE A 164 -9.63 0.64 4.44
C ILE A 164 -10.03 1.66 3.39
N THR A 165 -9.78 1.38 2.11
CA THR A 165 -9.94 2.37 1.05
C THR A 165 -11.11 2.04 0.13
N ARG A 166 -11.80 3.10 -0.30
CA ARG A 166 -12.94 3.03 -1.21
C ARG A 166 -12.48 2.68 -2.62
N PHE A 167 -13.10 1.68 -3.21
CA PHE A 167 -12.96 1.38 -4.63
C PHE A 167 -13.84 2.32 -5.48
N PHE A 168 -13.32 2.71 -6.64
CA PHE A 168 -14.06 3.37 -7.71
C PHE A 168 -13.88 2.59 -9.02
N PRO A 169 -14.93 2.50 -9.88
CA PRO A 169 -14.84 1.79 -11.14
C PRO A 169 -13.67 2.25 -11.99
N CYS A 170 -12.82 1.31 -12.37
CA CYS A 170 -11.68 1.59 -13.26
C CYS A 170 -11.19 0.33 -13.95
N TRP A 171 -10.45 0.52 -15.05
CA TRP A 171 -9.83 -0.53 -15.85
C TRP A 171 -10.84 -1.62 -16.27
N HIS A 172 -10.68 -2.88 -15.86
CA HIS A 172 -11.55 -4.01 -16.18
C HIS A 172 -12.73 -4.19 -15.21
N LEU A 173 -12.84 -3.37 -14.17
CA LEU A 173 -13.91 -3.41 -13.18
C LEU A 173 -14.85 -2.19 -13.32
N THR A 174 -15.23 -1.87 -14.56
CA THR A 174 -16.09 -0.72 -14.87
C THR A 174 -17.54 -0.94 -14.47
N ASP A 175 -17.98 -2.21 -14.44
CA ASP A 175 -19.36 -2.59 -14.09
C ASP A 175 -19.58 -2.78 -12.58
N CYS A 176 -18.50 -2.69 -11.78
CA CYS A 176 -18.59 -2.74 -10.33
C CYS A 176 -18.82 -1.32 -9.78
N PRO A 177 -19.88 -1.07 -9.00
CA PRO A 177 -20.13 0.27 -8.45
C PRO A 177 -19.05 0.67 -7.43
N PRO A 178 -18.90 1.98 -7.15
CA PRO A 178 -18.06 2.41 -6.04
C PRO A 178 -18.49 1.76 -4.72
N THR A 179 -17.53 1.47 -3.84
CA THR A 179 -17.86 0.90 -2.53
C THR A 179 -18.75 1.86 -1.74
N PRO A 180 -19.93 1.41 -1.25
CA PRO A 180 -20.74 2.23 -0.36
C PRO A 180 -19.97 2.63 0.89
N LEU A 181 -20.11 3.87 1.32
CA LEU A 181 -19.44 4.34 2.53
C LEU A 181 -19.90 3.58 3.78
N SER A 182 -21.18 3.20 3.83
CA SER A 182 -21.73 2.33 4.90
C SER A 182 -20.98 1.00 5.03
N THR A 183 -20.56 0.39 3.91
CA THR A 183 -19.73 -0.83 3.90
C THR A 183 -18.37 -0.56 4.53
N LEU A 184 -17.68 0.53 4.12
CA LEU A 184 -16.37 0.89 4.70
C LEU A 184 -16.45 1.15 6.20
N VAL A 185 -17.48 1.88 6.64
CA VAL A 185 -17.71 2.18 8.07
C VAL A 185 -17.99 0.90 8.86
N SER A 186 -18.82 -0.01 8.32
CA SER A 186 -19.10 -1.29 8.96
C SER A 186 -17.86 -2.15 9.12
N LEU A 187 -17.05 -2.27 8.08
CA LEU A 187 -15.76 -2.98 8.13
C LEU A 187 -14.77 -2.28 9.08
N GLY A 188 -14.74 -0.95 9.07
CA GLY A 188 -13.95 -0.16 10.00
C GLY A 188 -14.32 -0.40 11.46
N GLN A 189 -15.62 -0.52 11.76
CA GLN A 189 -16.10 -0.87 13.12
C GLN A 189 -15.67 -2.28 13.54
N ILE A 190 -15.65 -3.23 12.60
CA ILE A 190 -15.08 -4.57 12.86
C ILE A 190 -13.59 -4.45 13.17
N ALA A 191 -12.82 -3.74 12.33
CA ALA A 191 -11.38 -3.60 12.52
C ALA A 191 -11.03 -2.93 13.86
N ARG A 192 -11.76 -1.93 14.30
CA ARG A 192 -11.56 -1.23 15.59
C ARG A 192 -11.74 -2.09 16.83
N LYS A 193 -12.37 -3.26 16.73
CA LYS A 193 -12.43 -4.22 17.85
C LYS A 193 -11.06 -4.88 18.12
N TYR A 194 -10.16 -4.83 17.16
CA TYR A 194 -8.91 -5.59 17.16
C TYR A 194 -7.65 -4.73 16.97
N LEU A 195 -7.75 -3.59 16.29
CA LEU A 195 -6.63 -2.73 15.92
C LEU A 195 -6.77 -1.32 16.51
N SER A 196 -5.64 -0.76 16.93
CA SER A 196 -5.56 0.60 17.53
C SER A 196 -5.75 1.71 16.49
N HIS A 197 -5.31 1.47 15.25
CA HIS A 197 -5.27 2.48 14.18
C HIS A 197 -6.03 1.99 12.95
N VAL A 198 -7.20 2.56 12.71
CA VAL A 198 -8.05 2.24 11.55
C VAL A 198 -8.46 3.51 10.85
N LYS A 199 -8.10 3.64 9.57
CA LYS A 199 -8.39 4.79 8.73
C LYS A 199 -9.25 4.37 7.54
N ILE A 200 -10.25 5.19 7.19
CA ILE A 200 -11.00 5.05 5.94
C ILE A 200 -10.44 6.07 4.96
N GLY A 201 -10.10 5.61 3.76
CA GLY A 201 -9.49 6.40 2.71
C GLY A 201 -10.29 6.42 1.41
N ASN A 202 -9.90 7.31 0.48
CA ASN A 202 -10.60 7.61 -0.76
C ASN A 202 -12.03 8.14 -0.52
N VAL A 203 -12.20 8.90 0.54
CA VAL A 203 -13.45 9.57 0.95
C VAL A 203 -13.12 10.99 1.39
N SER A 204 -14.07 11.92 1.32
CA SER A 204 -13.89 13.27 1.87
C SER A 204 -14.13 13.29 3.39
N GLU A 205 -13.68 14.37 4.05
CA GLU A 205 -13.93 14.56 5.47
C GLU A 205 -15.43 14.74 5.73
N GLU A 206 -16.15 15.47 4.87
CA GLU A 206 -17.59 15.67 4.96
C GLU A 206 -18.36 14.34 4.90
N GLU A 207 -17.97 13.43 3.98
CA GLU A 207 -18.57 12.10 3.91
C GLU A 207 -18.33 11.28 5.19
N LEU A 208 -17.18 11.42 5.83
CA LEU A 208 -16.87 10.72 7.11
C LEU A 208 -17.67 11.31 8.27
N ASP A 209 -17.87 12.62 8.29
CA ASP A 209 -18.65 13.32 9.32
C ASP A 209 -20.12 12.88 9.33
N GLU A 210 -20.72 12.63 8.16
CA GLU A 210 -22.09 12.06 8.07
C GLU A 210 -22.25 10.75 8.83
N TYR A 211 -21.18 9.95 8.92
CA TYR A 211 -21.14 8.69 9.66
C TYR A 211 -20.52 8.80 11.06
N GLN A 212 -20.18 10.03 11.50
CA GLN A 212 -19.46 10.28 12.76
C GLN A 212 -18.17 9.44 12.87
N TRP A 213 -17.51 9.23 11.74
CA TRP A 213 -16.26 8.47 11.67
C TRP A 213 -15.05 9.39 11.82
N VAL A 214 -14.23 9.12 12.83
CA VAL A 214 -12.94 9.80 13.02
C VAL A 214 -11.82 8.81 12.72
N ASN A 215 -10.95 9.14 11.78
CA ASN A 215 -9.76 8.34 11.49
C ASN A 215 -8.79 8.40 12.69
N ARG A 216 -8.38 7.23 13.17
CA ARG A 216 -7.48 7.08 14.31
C ARG A 216 -6.26 6.26 13.94
#